data_d8139582329f9f71fb5d271e290a7bd4
#
_entry.id   d8139582329f9f71fb5d271e290a7bd4
#
_cell.length_a   1.000
_cell.length_b   1.000
_cell.length_c   1.000
_cell.angle_alpha   90.00
_cell.angle_beta   90.00
_cell.angle_gamma   90.00
#
_symmetry.space_group_name_H-M   'P 1'
#
loop_
_entity.id
_entity.type
_entity.pdbx_description
1 polymer ?
#
loop_
_entity_poly.entity_id
_entity_poly.type
_entity_poly.pdbx_seq_one_letter_code
_entity_poly.pdbx_strand_id
1 'polypeptide(L)'
;MSLETITDIHVDERGQWWNATERLIHEGILFFFKSNLYRAADGRFFIRSEFGDRTETGWLRAVRGFPIFADRALVEPERGVVRLVLDNGLILERRGEQLSVGDADLVWTDLLPSEQHPALGERSVPVRLRPGAMSSLAAFLEEDGEHWALNLGGEKQTLAEKIPDFTSDPGR
;
A
#
# COMPACT_ATOMS: atom_id res chain seq x y z
N MET A 1 -25.54 11.35 -9.23
CA MET A 1 -24.69 12.03 -10.24
C MET A 1 -23.23 11.69 -9.96
N SER A 2 -22.50 11.30 -10.95
CA SER A 2 -21.06 10.98 -10.83
C SER A 2 -20.25 12.08 -11.50
N LEU A 3 -19.26 12.61 -10.80
CA LEU A 3 -18.31 13.59 -11.33
C LEU A 3 -16.92 12.99 -11.35
N GLU A 4 -16.27 13.03 -12.49
CA GLU A 4 -14.87 12.62 -12.65
C GLU A 4 -13.99 13.82 -12.96
N THR A 5 -12.87 13.92 -12.27
CA THR A 5 -11.92 15.03 -12.42
C THR A 5 -10.49 14.49 -12.38
N ILE A 6 -9.63 15.03 -13.23
CA ILE A 6 -8.18 14.84 -13.09
C ILE A 6 -7.70 15.89 -12.10
N THR A 7 -7.08 15.43 -11.01
CA THR A 7 -6.59 16.30 -9.96
C THR A 7 -5.10 16.62 -10.14
N ASP A 8 -4.59 17.60 -9.40
CA ASP A 8 -3.16 17.85 -9.28
C ASP A 8 -2.51 17.04 -8.14
N ILE A 9 -3.25 16.12 -7.54
CA ILE A 9 -2.77 15.25 -6.48
C ILE A 9 -1.83 14.20 -7.07
N HIS A 10 -0.66 14.05 -6.46
CA HIS A 10 0.32 13.04 -6.81
C HIS A 10 1.08 12.52 -5.60
N VAL A 11 1.69 11.36 -5.75
CA VAL A 11 2.56 10.73 -4.75
C VAL A 11 3.97 10.67 -5.36
N ASP A 12 4.95 11.20 -4.65
CA ASP A 12 6.35 11.19 -5.09
C ASP A 12 7.05 9.84 -4.81
N GLU A 13 8.32 9.73 -5.18
CA GLU A 13 9.12 8.51 -5.03
C GLU A 13 9.33 8.10 -3.56
N ARG A 14 9.16 9.05 -2.64
CA ARG A 14 9.25 8.83 -1.18
C ARG A 14 7.91 8.47 -0.54
N GLY A 15 6.84 8.43 -1.34
CA GLY A 15 5.49 8.19 -0.83
C GLY A 15 4.84 9.41 -0.17
N GLN A 16 5.35 10.60 -0.43
CA GLN A 16 4.77 11.85 0.06
C GLN A 16 3.67 12.31 -0.90
N TRP A 17 2.58 12.79 -0.31
CA TRP A 17 1.42 13.27 -1.05
C TRP A 17 1.51 14.77 -1.29
N TRP A 18 1.16 15.20 -2.48
CA TRP A 18 1.24 16.59 -2.94
C TRP A 18 -0.05 16.98 -3.66
N ASN A 19 -0.42 18.26 -3.56
CA ASN A 19 -1.40 18.89 -4.42
C ASN A 19 -0.68 20.00 -5.20
N ALA A 20 -0.48 19.81 -6.48
CA ALA A 20 0.41 20.62 -7.31
C ALA A 20 1.82 20.72 -6.68
N THR A 21 2.20 21.88 -6.18
CA THR A 21 3.50 22.12 -5.53
C THR A 21 3.45 22.15 -4.00
N GLU A 22 2.27 21.97 -3.42
CA GLU A 22 2.06 22.00 -1.98
C GLU A 22 2.02 20.59 -1.41
N ARG A 23 2.90 20.34 -0.42
CA ARG A 23 2.90 19.06 0.28
C ARG A 23 1.69 18.95 1.19
N LEU A 24 0.96 17.84 1.08
CA LEU A 24 -0.15 17.51 1.96
C LEU A 24 0.37 16.94 3.27
N ILE A 25 0.17 17.66 4.35
CA ILE A 25 0.62 17.29 5.71
C ILE A 25 -0.52 17.12 6.71
N HIS A 26 -1.72 17.55 6.36
CA HIS A 26 -2.88 17.43 7.24
C HIS A 26 -3.31 15.96 7.37
N GLU A 27 -3.18 15.41 8.57
CA GLU A 27 -3.40 13.98 8.83
C GLU A 27 -4.81 13.51 8.44
N GLY A 28 -5.84 14.29 8.74
CA GLY A 28 -7.22 13.96 8.40
C GLY A 28 -7.47 13.90 6.88
N ILE A 29 -6.87 14.80 6.12
CA ILE A 29 -6.95 14.80 4.66
C ILE A 29 -6.21 13.60 4.09
N LEU A 30 -5.00 13.31 4.57
CA LEU A 30 -4.21 12.16 4.14
C LEU A 30 -4.93 10.85 4.45
N PHE A 31 -5.48 10.73 5.66
CA PHE A 31 -6.27 9.55 6.04
C PHE A 31 -7.47 9.36 5.13
N PHE A 32 -8.21 10.42 4.84
CA PHE A 32 -9.35 10.38 3.93
C PHE A 32 -8.94 9.95 2.52
N PHE A 33 -7.87 10.51 1.97
CA PHE A 33 -7.39 10.15 0.63
C PHE A 33 -6.93 8.70 0.57
N LYS A 34 -6.14 8.27 1.54
CA LYS A 34 -5.62 6.90 1.59
C LYS A 34 -6.72 5.85 1.83
N SER A 35 -7.73 6.19 2.62
CA SER A 35 -8.88 5.31 2.89
C SER A 35 -9.80 5.15 1.68
N ASN A 36 -9.76 6.08 0.75
CA ASN A 36 -10.59 6.09 -0.46
C ASN A 36 -9.79 5.96 -1.76
N LEU A 37 -8.54 5.48 -1.65
CA LEU A 37 -7.65 5.28 -2.77
C LEU A 37 -7.86 3.90 -3.39
N TYR A 38 -8.08 3.88 -4.70
CA TYR A 38 -8.28 2.66 -5.49
C TYR A 38 -7.40 2.69 -6.73
N ARG A 39 -7.26 1.55 -7.39
CA ARG A 39 -6.50 1.43 -8.63
C ARG A 39 -7.33 0.78 -9.71
N ALA A 40 -7.41 1.43 -10.87
CA ALA A 40 -8.15 0.96 -12.03
C ALA A 40 -7.37 -0.11 -12.81
N ALA A 41 -8.04 -0.79 -13.73
CA ALA A 41 -7.46 -1.83 -14.59
C ALA A 41 -6.28 -1.33 -15.45
N ASP A 42 -6.32 -0.08 -15.88
CA ASP A 42 -5.24 0.55 -16.66
C ASP A 42 -4.02 0.95 -15.80
N GLY A 43 -4.11 0.74 -14.49
CA GLY A 43 -3.04 1.01 -13.53
C GLY A 43 -3.08 2.40 -12.89
N ARG A 44 -3.93 3.30 -13.36
CA ARG A 44 -4.09 4.63 -12.74
C ARG A 44 -4.76 4.54 -11.37
N PHE A 45 -4.43 5.48 -10.51
CA PHE A 45 -5.01 5.59 -9.18
C PHE A 45 -6.06 6.69 -9.12
N PHE A 46 -7.08 6.47 -8.31
CA PHE A 46 -8.13 7.45 -8.08
C PHE A 46 -8.62 7.43 -6.64
N ILE A 47 -9.13 8.58 -6.19
CA ILE A 47 -9.83 8.73 -4.92
C ILE A 47 -11.31 8.82 -5.23
N ARG A 48 -12.11 7.99 -4.57
CA ARG A 48 -13.56 8.03 -4.70
C ARG A 48 -14.20 8.47 -3.40
N SER A 49 -15.05 9.46 -3.49
CA SER A 49 -15.79 10.03 -2.36
C SER A 49 -17.29 9.97 -2.64
N GLU A 50 -18.05 9.66 -1.60
CA GLU A 50 -19.51 9.63 -1.66
C GLU A 50 -20.08 10.68 -0.72
N PHE A 51 -20.90 11.58 -1.24
CA PHE A 51 -21.55 12.66 -0.51
C PHE A 51 -23.06 12.59 -0.76
N GLY A 52 -23.78 11.84 0.07
CA GLY A 52 -25.19 11.58 -0.13
C GLY A 52 -25.45 10.81 -1.42
N ASP A 53 -26.16 11.45 -2.36
CA ASP A 53 -26.46 10.90 -3.70
C ASP A 53 -25.39 11.23 -4.77
N ARG A 54 -24.35 11.96 -4.38
CA ARG A 54 -23.27 12.41 -5.27
C ARG A 54 -22.01 11.57 -5.04
N THR A 55 -21.48 11.08 -6.14
CA THR A 55 -20.17 10.39 -6.17
C THR A 55 -19.16 11.23 -6.92
N GLU A 56 -17.99 11.41 -6.33
CA GLU A 56 -16.87 12.12 -6.96
C GLU A 56 -15.68 11.18 -7.10
N THR A 57 -15.09 11.16 -8.28
CA THR A 57 -13.86 10.42 -8.58
C THR A 57 -12.77 11.41 -8.99
N GLY A 58 -11.72 11.49 -8.18
CA GLY A 58 -10.54 12.29 -8.46
C GLY A 58 -9.38 11.42 -8.90
N TRP A 59 -8.98 11.51 -10.17
CA TRP A 59 -7.82 10.79 -10.70
C TRP A 59 -6.54 11.44 -10.22
N LEU A 60 -5.62 10.65 -9.64
CA LEU A 60 -4.29 11.13 -9.29
C LEU A 60 -3.48 11.35 -10.55
N ARG A 61 -2.73 12.45 -10.56
CA ARG A 61 -1.87 12.80 -11.69
C ARG A 61 -0.73 11.81 -11.89
N ALA A 62 -0.11 11.37 -10.81
CA ALA A 62 0.95 10.37 -10.83
C ALA A 62 1.09 9.69 -9.46
N VAL A 63 1.53 8.45 -9.44
CA VAL A 63 1.95 7.73 -8.24
C VAL A 63 3.29 7.09 -8.54
N ARG A 64 4.37 7.67 -7.99
CA ARG A 64 5.76 7.29 -8.26
C ARG A 64 6.40 6.51 -7.11
N GLY A 65 5.70 6.37 -6.01
CA GLY A 65 6.12 5.65 -4.82
C GLY A 65 4.93 5.05 -4.09
N PHE A 66 5.18 4.45 -2.96
CA PHE A 66 4.13 3.81 -2.17
C PHE A 66 3.14 4.83 -1.61
N PRO A 67 1.86 4.76 -1.99
CA PRO A 67 0.86 5.71 -1.51
C PRO A 67 0.37 5.40 -0.10
N ILE A 68 0.51 4.15 0.36
CA ILE A 68 0.05 3.64 1.66
C ILE A 68 1.21 2.96 2.36
N PHE A 69 1.29 3.13 3.68
CA PHE A 69 2.30 2.52 4.53
C PHE A 69 1.68 1.66 5.61
N ALA A 70 2.37 0.59 5.99
CA ALA A 70 2.12 -0.13 7.22
C ALA A 70 2.96 0.49 8.34
N ASP A 71 2.31 1.08 9.32
CA ASP A 71 2.98 1.75 10.44
C ASP A 71 3.46 0.77 11.49
N ARG A 72 2.71 -0.31 11.68
CA ARG A 72 3.01 -1.35 12.68
C ARG A 72 2.78 -2.73 12.11
N ALA A 73 3.55 -3.69 12.62
CA ALA A 73 3.36 -5.11 12.40
C ALA A 73 3.22 -5.84 13.74
N LEU A 74 2.28 -6.75 13.82
CA LEU A 74 2.06 -7.65 14.95
C LEU A 74 2.31 -9.07 14.44
N VAL A 75 3.36 -9.70 14.94
CA VAL A 75 3.71 -11.06 14.55
C VAL A 75 2.99 -12.05 15.45
N GLU A 76 2.29 -12.99 14.85
CA GLU A 76 1.59 -14.08 15.55
C GLU A 76 2.20 -15.43 15.12
N PRO A 77 3.33 -15.86 15.76
CA PRO A 77 4.05 -17.05 15.33
C PRO A 77 3.22 -18.32 15.38
N GLU A 78 2.35 -18.46 16.37
CA GLU A 78 1.49 -19.63 16.54
C GLU A 78 0.46 -19.79 15.41
N ARG A 79 0.06 -18.67 14.81
CA ARG A 79 -0.85 -18.65 13.65
C ARG A 79 -0.10 -18.63 12.31
N GLY A 80 1.20 -18.42 12.34
CA GLY A 80 2.04 -18.30 11.15
C GLY A 80 1.71 -17.07 10.31
N VAL A 81 1.30 -15.97 10.93
CA VAL A 81 0.86 -14.74 10.23
C VAL A 81 1.43 -13.49 10.86
N VAL A 82 1.45 -12.44 10.05
CA VAL A 82 1.75 -11.07 10.46
C VAL A 82 0.52 -10.21 10.20
N ARG A 83 0.12 -9.42 11.18
CA ARG A 83 -0.93 -8.42 11.02
C ARG A 83 -0.29 -7.05 10.82
N LEU A 84 -0.62 -6.39 9.73
CA LEU A 84 -0.12 -5.08 9.34
C LEU A 84 -1.19 -4.02 9.58
N VAL A 85 -0.86 -3.00 10.36
CA VAL A 85 -1.74 -1.85 10.59
C VAL A 85 -1.35 -0.75 9.62
N LEU A 86 -2.24 -0.45 8.68
CA LEU A 86 -2.00 0.53 7.63
C LEU A 86 -2.39 1.94 8.05
N ASP A 87 -1.75 2.92 7.42
CA ASP A 87 -2.04 4.34 7.65
C ASP A 87 -3.35 4.84 6.98
N ASN A 88 -4.09 3.95 6.34
CA ASN A 88 -5.47 4.16 5.88
C ASN A 88 -6.53 3.54 6.80
N GLY A 89 -6.13 3.01 7.96
CA GLY A 89 -7.01 2.39 8.95
C GLY A 89 -7.29 0.90 8.75
N LEU A 90 -6.89 0.30 7.65
CA LEU A 90 -7.06 -1.13 7.42
C LEU A 90 -6.03 -1.95 8.20
N ILE A 91 -6.42 -3.18 8.54
CA ILE A 91 -5.54 -4.20 9.10
C ILE A 91 -5.50 -5.36 8.11
N LEU A 92 -4.29 -5.70 7.65
CA LEU A 92 -4.06 -6.83 6.75
C LEU A 92 -3.43 -7.98 7.51
N GLU A 93 -3.85 -9.19 7.20
CA GLU A 93 -3.17 -10.40 7.65
C GLU A 93 -2.37 -10.98 6.50
N ARG A 94 -1.08 -11.26 6.74
CA ARG A 94 -0.15 -11.76 5.71
C ARG A 94 0.68 -12.92 6.21
N ARG A 95 0.90 -13.86 5.32
CA ARG A 95 1.98 -14.85 5.45
C ARG A 95 3.25 -14.29 4.79
N GLY A 96 4.40 -14.90 5.05
CA GLY A 96 5.66 -14.47 4.46
C GLY A 96 5.65 -14.45 2.93
N GLU A 97 5.00 -15.42 2.30
CA GLU A 97 4.89 -15.52 0.84
C GLU A 97 4.08 -14.39 0.21
N GLN A 98 3.28 -13.68 1.00
CA GLN A 98 2.48 -12.52 0.59
C GLN A 98 3.21 -11.19 0.82
N LEU A 99 4.39 -11.23 1.46
CA LEU A 99 5.30 -10.11 1.56
C LEU A 99 6.33 -10.17 0.45
N SER A 100 6.76 -9.03 -0.03
CA SER A 100 7.75 -8.92 -1.10
C SER A 100 8.95 -8.13 -0.62
N VAL A 101 10.14 -8.50 -1.10
CA VAL A 101 11.37 -7.74 -0.92
C VAL A 101 11.70 -7.06 -2.25
N GLY A 102 11.89 -5.76 -2.19
CA GLY A 102 12.38 -4.96 -3.31
C GLY A 102 13.84 -4.55 -3.13
N ASP A 103 14.25 -3.55 -3.89
CA ASP A 103 15.59 -2.98 -3.79
C ASP A 103 15.87 -2.42 -2.39
N ALA A 104 17.14 -2.51 -1.95
CA ALA A 104 17.61 -2.03 -0.65
C ALA A 104 16.86 -2.66 0.55
N ASP A 105 16.50 -3.93 0.45
CA ASP A 105 15.80 -4.72 1.48
C ASP A 105 14.46 -4.10 1.93
N LEU A 106 13.84 -3.35 1.05
CA LEU A 106 12.54 -2.76 1.27
C LEU A 106 11.45 -3.85 1.23
N VAL A 107 10.69 -3.98 2.32
CA VAL A 107 9.57 -4.94 2.40
C VAL A 107 8.25 -4.23 2.13
N TRP A 108 7.43 -4.87 1.32
CA TRP A 108 6.14 -4.37 0.91
C TRP A 108 5.13 -5.49 0.65
N THR A 109 3.88 -5.15 0.51
CA THR A 109 2.79 -6.08 0.15
C THR A 109 1.77 -5.38 -0.76
N ASP A 110 0.93 -6.16 -1.38
CA ASP A 110 -0.20 -5.68 -2.17
C ASP A 110 -1.46 -5.59 -1.28
N LEU A 111 -2.12 -4.44 -1.29
CA LEU A 111 -3.49 -4.31 -0.80
C LEU A 111 -4.44 -4.70 -1.94
N LEU A 112 -5.11 -5.83 -1.80
CA LEU A 112 -5.94 -6.41 -2.85
C LEU A 112 -7.28 -5.65 -2.97
N PRO A 113 -7.88 -5.60 -4.18
CA PRO A 113 -9.22 -5.01 -4.35
C PRO A 113 -10.27 -5.63 -3.43
N SER A 114 -10.21 -6.94 -3.21
CA SER A 114 -11.12 -7.67 -2.32
C SER A 114 -11.00 -7.27 -0.84
N GLU A 115 -9.89 -6.70 -0.43
CA GLU A 115 -9.63 -6.22 0.93
C GLU A 115 -10.05 -4.76 1.15
N GLN A 116 -10.36 -4.06 0.07
CA GLN A 116 -10.90 -2.70 0.09
C GLN A 116 -12.41 -2.73 -0.20
N HIS A 117 -12.79 -2.26 -1.36
CA HIS A 117 -14.16 -2.31 -1.86
C HIS A 117 -14.16 -3.00 -3.23
N PRO A 118 -14.56 -4.28 -3.32
CA PRO A 118 -14.36 -5.09 -4.52
C PRO A 118 -15.04 -4.54 -5.78
N ALA A 119 -16.05 -3.67 -5.62
CA ALA A 119 -16.74 -3.04 -6.74
C ALA A 119 -16.02 -1.79 -7.27
N LEU A 120 -14.98 -1.28 -6.61
CA LEU A 120 -14.32 -0.03 -6.95
C LEU A 120 -12.91 -0.22 -7.49
N GLY A 121 -12.11 -1.07 -6.85
CA GLY A 121 -10.74 -1.33 -7.28
C GLY A 121 -10.66 -2.54 -8.20
N GLU A 122 -9.79 -2.48 -9.20
CA GLU A 122 -9.54 -3.58 -10.16
C GLU A 122 -8.14 -4.14 -10.07
N ARG A 123 -7.19 -3.34 -9.54
CA ARG A 123 -5.81 -3.74 -9.31
C ARG A 123 -5.40 -3.45 -7.86
N SER A 124 -4.37 -4.13 -7.39
CA SER A 124 -3.83 -3.93 -6.06
C SER A 124 -3.10 -2.60 -5.91
N VAL A 125 -3.10 -2.09 -4.68
CA VAL A 125 -2.35 -0.89 -4.28
C VAL A 125 -1.13 -1.33 -3.48
N PRO A 126 0.10 -0.93 -3.86
CA PRO A 126 1.30 -1.33 -3.14
C PRO A 126 1.40 -0.60 -1.79
N VAL A 127 1.78 -1.34 -0.75
CA VAL A 127 1.91 -0.88 0.64
C VAL A 127 3.32 -1.17 1.13
N ARG A 128 4.05 -0.15 1.58
CA ARG A 128 5.39 -0.31 2.15
C ARG A 128 5.34 -0.43 3.67
N LEU A 129 6.15 -1.31 4.23
CA LEU A 129 6.36 -1.37 5.67
C LEU A 129 7.34 -0.27 6.10
N ARG A 130 6.90 0.57 7.04
CA ARG A 130 7.74 1.59 7.67
C ARG A 130 8.75 0.97 8.65
N PRO A 131 9.80 1.70 9.03
CA PRO A 131 10.82 1.19 9.96
C PRO A 131 10.24 0.60 11.25
N GLY A 132 9.18 1.17 11.82
CA GLY A 132 8.51 0.63 13.01
C GLY A 132 7.92 -0.75 12.79
N ALA A 133 7.26 -0.98 11.66
CA ALA A 133 6.76 -2.29 11.27
C ALA A 133 7.91 -3.27 10.99
N MET A 134 8.96 -2.81 10.29
CA MET A 134 10.16 -3.61 10.01
C MET A 134 10.87 -4.07 11.29
N SER A 135 10.95 -3.20 12.30
CA SER A 135 11.56 -3.55 13.59
C SER A 135 10.86 -4.73 14.27
N SER A 136 9.54 -4.80 14.14
CA SER A 136 8.76 -5.92 14.69
C SER A 136 8.99 -7.24 13.93
N LEU A 137 9.28 -7.17 12.63
CA LEU A 137 9.59 -8.35 11.82
C LEU A 137 11.03 -8.82 11.97
N ALA A 138 11.96 -7.94 12.31
CA ALA A 138 13.40 -8.21 12.29
C ALA A 138 13.81 -9.46 13.08
N ALA A 139 13.15 -9.71 14.24
CA ALA A 139 13.43 -10.88 15.05
C ALA A 139 13.02 -12.22 14.41
N PHE A 140 12.18 -12.19 13.39
CA PHE A 140 11.65 -13.36 12.68
C PHE A 140 12.18 -13.50 11.25
N LEU A 141 12.88 -12.47 10.76
CA LEU A 141 13.51 -12.49 9.44
C LEU A 141 14.85 -13.21 9.51
N GLU A 142 15.06 -14.11 8.57
CA GLU A 142 16.32 -14.82 8.41
C GLU A 142 16.69 -14.95 6.92
N GLU A 143 17.98 -15.03 6.66
CA GLU A 143 18.48 -15.39 5.33
C GLU A 143 18.33 -16.89 5.12
N ASP A 144 17.73 -17.28 4.00
CA ASP A 144 17.58 -18.66 3.56
C ASP A 144 18.16 -18.82 2.15
N GLY A 145 19.47 -19.06 2.08
CA GLY A 145 20.22 -19.05 0.84
C GLY A 145 20.31 -17.62 0.28
N GLU A 146 19.76 -17.41 -0.92
CA GLU A 146 19.73 -16.10 -1.58
C GLU A 146 18.44 -15.32 -1.29
N HIS A 147 17.54 -15.87 -0.46
CA HIS A 147 16.22 -15.32 -0.20
C HIS A 147 16.05 -14.93 1.27
N TRP A 148 15.11 -14.05 1.51
CA TRP A 148 14.62 -13.74 2.85
C TRP A 148 13.42 -14.61 3.21
N ALA A 149 13.34 -15.05 4.45
CA ALA A 149 12.22 -15.81 4.97
C ALA A 149 11.78 -15.26 6.35
N LEU A 150 10.50 -15.40 6.65
CA LEU A 150 9.98 -15.29 8.01
C LEU A 150 9.95 -16.69 8.64
N ASN A 151 10.56 -16.83 9.81
CA ASN A 151 10.44 -18.04 10.62
C ASN A 151 9.39 -17.81 11.71
N LEU A 152 8.20 -18.37 11.49
CA LEU A 152 7.07 -18.24 12.39
C LEU A 152 6.69 -19.62 12.96
N GLY A 153 6.94 -19.80 14.26
CA GLY A 153 6.62 -21.07 14.91
C GLY A 153 7.38 -22.28 14.35
N GLY A 154 8.57 -22.08 13.80
CA GLY A 154 9.38 -23.12 13.14
C GLY A 154 9.04 -23.35 11.66
N GLU A 155 8.06 -22.67 11.12
CA GLU A 155 7.73 -22.69 9.69
C GLU A 155 8.45 -21.54 8.99
N LYS A 156 9.24 -21.88 7.95
CA LYS A 156 9.89 -20.89 7.09
C LYS A 156 8.94 -20.49 5.95
N GLN A 157 8.68 -19.21 5.87
CA GLN A 157 7.83 -18.61 4.85
C GLN A 157 8.68 -17.66 4.01
N THR A 158 9.06 -18.09 2.82
CA THR A 158 9.94 -17.32 1.92
C THR A 158 9.21 -16.10 1.38
N LEU A 159 9.82 -14.92 1.50
CA LEU A 159 9.33 -13.69 0.92
C LEU A 159 9.46 -13.73 -0.62
N ALA A 160 8.52 -13.16 -1.32
CA ALA A 160 8.61 -13.00 -2.76
C ALA A 160 9.64 -11.92 -3.13
N GLU A 161 10.34 -12.12 -4.23
CA GLU A 161 11.16 -11.08 -4.84
C GLU A 161 10.36 -10.43 -5.96
N LYS A 162 9.91 -9.21 -5.72
CA LYS A 162 9.03 -8.51 -6.64
C LYS A 162 9.28 -7.01 -6.59
N ILE A 163 9.33 -6.39 -7.75
CA ILE A 163 9.41 -4.94 -7.89
C ILE A 163 8.00 -4.36 -7.84
N PRO A 164 7.74 -3.34 -7.01
CA PRO A 164 6.45 -2.68 -6.97
C PRO A 164 6.17 -1.95 -8.28
N ASP A 165 4.94 -2.01 -8.72
CA ASP A 165 4.47 -1.34 -9.93
C ASP A 165 3.75 -0.05 -9.57
N PHE A 166 4.29 1.07 -10.04
CA PHE A 166 3.69 2.40 -9.92
C PHE A 166 3.29 2.92 -11.28
N THR A 167 2.27 3.78 -11.34
CA THR A 167 1.95 4.45 -12.59
C THR A 167 2.78 5.70 -12.78
N SER A 168 3.46 5.75 -13.90
CA SER A 168 3.95 6.98 -14.48
C SER A 168 2.81 7.82 -15.07
N ASP A 169 3.07 9.11 -15.17
CA ASP A 169 2.24 10.16 -15.74
C ASP A 169 1.42 9.69 -16.96
N PRO A 170 0.10 9.90 -17.01
CA PRO A 170 -0.73 9.59 -18.17
C PRO A 170 -0.42 10.43 -19.42
N GLY A 171 0.61 11.27 -19.38
CA GLY A 171 1.04 12.13 -20.48
C GLY A 171 2.27 11.66 -21.27
N ARG A 172 2.67 10.39 -21.14
CA ARG A 172 3.75 9.80 -21.97
C ARG A 172 3.29 8.59 -22.73
#